data_eec1ed99243e1819cc74382dfdcd7fc2
#
_entry.id   eec1ed99243e1819cc74382dfdcd7fc2
#
_cell.length_a   1.000
_cell.length_b   1.000
_cell.length_c   1.000
_cell.angle_alpha   90.00
_cell.angle_beta   90.00
_cell.angle_gamma   90.00
#
_symmetry.space_group_name_H-M   'P 1'
#
loop_
_entity.id
_entity.type
_entity.pdbx_description
1 polymer ?
#
loop_
_entity_poly.entity_id
_entity_poly.type
_entity_poly.pdbx_seq_one_letter_code
_entity_poly.pdbx_strand_id
1 'polypeptide(L)'
;EYTDKELPKLTQYFYLYPGKEYILTDFTVEAKEEIRSGRMAPVNVDSISGFLQAGDNRALFVPFDNDKWIRYQSHPLGFDTLVSYEVTAIFNNESRNGLVIGSVEHDNWKTGISIGKGDRDNIGSLVCYGGIADEQTRDVKAHGALAGKKIKSPKVFLGFFEDWCDGLEAYAKANAVIAPPKAWEKAVPFGWNSWGALQFNLTYEKAMEVSDYFKENLQNNHFVNPDQTVYIGLDSGWDCMNEEQLKSFIEKCKSNGQIGGIYWTPFTDWARDPERTVDAAPEYKYKDIYLYANGKPQELDGAYAVDPTHPAVEAMMKKTSGLFHRAGFEYVKMDFM
;
A
#
# COMPACT_ATOMS: atom_id res chain seq x y z
N GLU A 1 33.11 2.17 -8.26
CA GLU A 1 33.52 1.58 -6.98
C GLU A 1 34.37 2.59 -6.22
N TYR A 2 33.98 2.90 -4.97
CA TYR A 2 34.70 3.82 -4.10
C TYR A 2 35.31 3.00 -2.97
N THR A 3 36.64 3.02 -2.88
CA THR A 3 37.37 2.30 -1.82
C THR A 3 38.33 3.24 -1.11
N ASP A 4 38.13 3.38 0.19
CA ASP A 4 39.11 3.90 1.12
C ASP A 4 39.53 2.74 2.02
N LYS A 5 40.79 2.63 2.39
CA LYS A 5 41.29 1.51 3.19
C LYS A 5 40.68 1.45 4.60
N GLU A 6 40.17 2.56 5.08
CA GLU A 6 39.56 2.71 6.41
C GLU A 6 38.03 2.72 6.37
N LEU A 7 37.41 2.88 5.20
CA LEU A 7 35.97 2.94 5.03
C LEU A 7 35.39 1.64 4.45
N PRO A 8 34.09 1.34 4.71
CA PRO A 8 33.39 0.27 4.04
C PRO A 8 33.42 0.44 2.52
N LYS A 9 33.49 -0.67 1.79
CA LYS A 9 33.42 -0.68 0.32
C LYS A 9 32.01 -0.34 -0.14
N LEU A 10 31.85 0.73 -0.92
CA LEU A 10 30.60 1.08 -1.59
C LEU A 10 30.69 0.69 -3.06
N THR A 11 29.68 -0.06 -3.53
CA THR A 11 29.54 -0.42 -4.94
C THR A 11 28.17 -0.03 -5.44
N GLN A 12 28.11 0.94 -6.36
CA GLN A 12 26.86 1.35 -7.00
C GLN A 12 26.70 0.61 -8.32
N TYR A 13 25.47 0.15 -8.61
CA TYR A 13 25.08 -0.57 -9.81
C TYR A 13 24.12 0.29 -10.63
N PHE A 14 24.35 0.31 -11.94
CA PHE A 14 23.44 0.89 -12.92
C PHE A 14 23.03 -0.20 -13.89
N TYR A 15 21.72 -0.40 -14.04
CA TYR A 15 21.14 -1.42 -14.90
C TYR A 15 20.50 -0.73 -16.10
N LEU A 16 21.03 -0.99 -17.28
CA LEU A 16 20.51 -0.47 -18.54
C LEU A 16 19.94 -1.61 -19.36
N TYR A 17 18.76 -1.38 -19.92
CA TYR A 17 18.07 -2.40 -20.71
C TYR A 17 17.83 -1.87 -22.12
N PRO A 18 18.14 -2.66 -23.18
CA PRO A 18 17.88 -2.27 -24.56
C PRO A 18 16.40 -1.91 -24.78
N GLY A 19 16.15 -0.78 -25.44
CA GLY A 19 14.80 -0.31 -25.76
C GLY A 19 13.99 0.18 -24.57
N LYS A 20 14.62 0.51 -23.44
CA LYS A 20 13.96 1.14 -22.28
C LYS A 20 14.46 2.56 -22.09
N GLU A 21 13.54 3.46 -21.79
CA GLU A 21 13.78 4.89 -21.54
C GLU A 21 14.07 5.18 -20.07
N TYR A 22 14.46 4.14 -19.31
CA TYR A 22 14.80 4.22 -17.91
C TYR A 22 16.02 3.38 -17.55
N ILE A 23 16.63 3.71 -16.46
CA ILE A 23 17.64 2.90 -15.78
C ILE A 23 17.13 2.46 -14.41
N LEU A 24 17.69 1.37 -13.88
CA LEU A 24 17.59 1.05 -12.48
C LEU A 24 18.94 1.29 -11.81
N THR A 25 18.93 1.70 -10.55
CA THR A 25 20.16 1.86 -9.75
C THR A 25 19.95 1.44 -8.31
N ASP A 26 20.94 0.78 -7.75
CA ASP A 26 21.07 0.50 -6.33
C ASP A 26 22.54 0.55 -5.91
N PHE A 27 22.83 0.46 -4.63
CA PHE A 27 24.18 0.26 -4.15
C PHE A 27 24.26 -0.68 -2.95
N THR A 28 25.43 -1.29 -2.78
CA THR A 28 25.76 -2.09 -1.60
C THR A 28 26.90 -1.45 -0.83
N VAL A 29 26.88 -1.66 0.47
CA VAL A 29 27.98 -1.30 1.38
C VAL A 29 28.47 -2.59 2.04
N GLU A 30 29.76 -2.87 1.92
CA GLU A 30 30.41 -4.05 2.48
C GLU A 30 31.53 -3.64 3.44
N ALA A 31 31.59 -4.30 4.59
CA ALA A 31 32.61 -4.07 5.61
C ALA A 31 33.09 -5.39 6.24
N LYS A 32 34.24 -5.35 6.92
CA LYS A 32 34.76 -6.51 7.66
C LYS A 32 33.92 -6.84 8.89
N GLU A 33 33.44 -5.79 9.56
CA GLU A 33 32.59 -5.88 10.74
C GLU A 33 31.14 -5.55 10.37
N GLU A 34 30.21 -5.83 11.28
CA GLU A 34 28.80 -5.46 11.10
C GLU A 34 28.64 -3.95 11.00
N ILE A 35 27.96 -3.53 9.94
CA ILE A 35 27.53 -2.14 9.72
C ILE A 35 26.01 -2.05 9.84
N ARG A 36 25.52 -0.87 10.20
CA ARG A 36 24.09 -0.61 10.37
C ARG A 36 23.72 0.71 9.68
N SER A 37 22.61 0.71 8.96
CA SER A 37 22.06 1.94 8.36
C SER A 37 20.54 1.96 8.43
N GLY A 38 19.99 3.05 8.96
CA GLY A 38 18.55 3.34 8.93
C GLY A 38 18.14 4.13 7.68
N ARG A 39 19.10 4.53 6.82
CA ARG A 39 18.82 5.29 5.60
C ARG A 39 19.85 5.02 4.54
N MET A 40 19.40 4.73 3.32
CA MET A 40 20.26 4.55 2.16
C MET A 40 19.65 5.22 0.93
N ALA A 41 20.41 6.11 0.28
CA ALA A 41 19.94 6.93 -0.86
C ALA A 41 20.75 6.62 -2.13
N PRO A 42 20.25 5.73 -3.03
CA PRO A 42 20.92 5.42 -4.29
C PRO A 42 20.87 6.57 -5.29
N VAL A 43 19.94 7.50 -5.14
CA VAL A 43 19.91 8.76 -5.91
C VAL A 43 19.94 9.91 -4.93
N ASN A 44 20.97 10.73 -5.04
CA ASN A 44 21.15 11.96 -4.29
C ASN A 44 21.86 12.98 -5.20
N VAL A 45 21.10 13.96 -5.67
CA VAL A 45 21.56 14.95 -6.66
C VAL A 45 21.24 16.33 -6.14
N ASP A 46 22.27 17.19 -6.13
CA ASP A 46 22.15 18.60 -5.80
C ASP A 46 21.95 19.40 -7.09
N SER A 47 20.87 20.14 -7.17
CA SER A 47 20.50 21.02 -8.29
C SER A 47 20.39 20.33 -9.66
N ILE A 48 19.17 20.26 -10.15
CA ILE A 48 18.85 19.78 -11.50
C ILE A 48 18.17 20.91 -12.26
N SER A 49 18.75 21.27 -13.40
CA SER A 49 18.25 22.34 -14.28
C SER A 49 18.22 21.89 -15.73
N GLY A 50 17.39 22.56 -16.54
CA GLY A 50 17.36 22.39 -17.99
C GLY A 50 16.83 21.05 -18.51
N PHE A 51 16.22 20.23 -17.68
CA PHE A 51 15.60 18.96 -18.10
C PHE A 51 14.13 19.14 -18.52
N LEU A 52 13.46 20.20 -18.06
CA LEU A 52 12.14 20.61 -18.50
C LEU A 52 12.20 21.94 -19.24
N GLN A 53 11.30 22.16 -20.17
CA GLN A 53 11.10 23.46 -20.79
C GLN A 53 10.46 24.43 -19.78
N ALA A 54 10.69 25.73 -19.97
CA ALA A 54 10.00 26.75 -19.17
C ALA A 54 8.48 26.67 -19.39
N GLY A 55 7.69 26.76 -18.33
CA GLY A 55 6.23 26.67 -18.40
C GLY A 55 5.58 26.22 -17.08
N ASP A 56 4.45 25.53 -17.17
CA ASP A 56 3.74 24.97 -16.01
C ASP A 56 4.42 23.67 -15.55
N ASN A 57 5.58 23.82 -14.92
CA ASN A 57 6.35 22.71 -14.38
C ASN A 57 5.84 22.33 -12.99
N ARG A 58 5.64 21.03 -12.77
CA ARG A 58 5.00 20.47 -11.59
C ARG A 58 5.73 19.24 -11.05
N ALA A 59 5.50 18.94 -9.79
CA ALA A 59 5.86 17.67 -9.15
C ALA A 59 4.62 16.99 -8.63
N LEU A 60 4.52 15.67 -8.84
CA LEU A 60 3.44 14.83 -8.32
C LEU A 60 3.74 14.48 -6.85
N PHE A 61 2.82 14.84 -5.96
CA PHE A 61 2.80 14.31 -4.61
C PHE A 61 2.03 12.97 -4.60
N VAL A 62 2.69 11.91 -4.19
CA VAL A 62 2.09 10.59 -3.95
C VAL A 62 2.10 10.36 -2.44
N PRO A 63 0.94 10.26 -1.76
CA PRO A 63 0.88 10.00 -0.33
C PRO A 63 1.31 8.56 -0.02
N PHE A 64 1.76 8.30 1.20
CA PHE A 64 2.09 6.95 1.65
C PHE A 64 0.83 6.07 1.70
N ASP A 65 -0.25 6.61 2.26
CA ASP A 65 -1.59 6.05 2.18
C ASP A 65 -2.64 7.17 2.13
N ASN A 66 -3.90 6.85 1.91
CA ASN A 66 -4.98 7.83 1.80
C ASN A 66 -5.92 7.87 3.02
N ASP A 67 -5.63 7.16 4.09
CA ASP A 67 -6.51 7.04 5.26
C ASP A 67 -6.70 8.36 5.99
N LYS A 68 -5.66 9.19 6.04
CA LYS A 68 -5.73 10.53 6.63
C LYS A 68 -6.36 11.57 5.69
N TRP A 69 -7.10 11.15 4.69
CA TRP A 69 -7.70 12.03 3.68
C TRP A 69 -6.68 12.82 2.86
N ILE A 70 -5.44 12.36 2.84
CA ILE A 70 -4.38 12.89 2.00
C ILE A 70 -4.56 12.36 0.59
N ARG A 71 -4.44 13.23 -0.42
CA ARG A 71 -4.72 12.89 -1.82
C ARG A 71 -3.50 13.13 -2.69
N TYR A 72 -3.43 12.38 -3.78
CA TYR A 72 -2.53 12.69 -4.87
C TYR A 72 -2.74 14.12 -5.34
N GLN A 73 -1.67 14.86 -5.47
CA GLN A 73 -1.69 16.27 -5.90
C GLN A 73 -0.51 16.57 -6.80
N SER A 74 -0.71 17.42 -7.81
CA SER A 74 0.39 18.01 -8.56
C SER A 74 0.63 19.43 -8.09
N HIS A 75 1.85 19.69 -7.62
CA HIS A 75 2.26 21.00 -7.13
C HIS A 75 3.12 21.71 -8.16
N PRO A 76 2.83 22.98 -8.50
CA PRO A 76 3.78 23.80 -9.27
C PRO A 76 5.17 23.82 -8.61
N LEU A 77 6.23 23.75 -9.38
CA LEU A 77 7.60 23.89 -8.85
C LEU A 77 7.78 25.26 -8.18
N GLY A 78 8.75 25.35 -7.28
CA GLY A 78 9.03 26.55 -6.47
C GLY A 78 8.60 26.42 -5.02
N PHE A 79 8.10 25.26 -4.59
CA PHE A 79 7.86 24.92 -3.19
C PHE A 79 9.18 24.81 -2.40
N ASP A 80 9.11 24.87 -1.07
CA ASP A 80 10.32 24.73 -0.23
C ASP A 80 10.86 23.30 -0.23
N THR A 81 10.03 22.32 0.02
CA THR A 81 10.36 20.89 -0.07
C THR A 81 9.07 20.09 -0.28
N LEU A 82 9.12 19.14 -1.18
CA LEU A 82 8.06 18.14 -1.37
C LEU A 82 8.63 16.75 -1.09
N VAL A 83 7.97 15.99 -0.25
CA VAL A 83 8.28 14.58 -0.02
C VAL A 83 7.15 13.74 -0.57
N SER A 84 7.47 12.87 -1.53
CA SER A 84 6.56 11.88 -2.10
C SER A 84 6.99 10.49 -1.67
N TYR A 85 6.07 9.52 -1.69
CA TYR A 85 6.32 8.17 -1.18
C TYR A 85 6.29 7.17 -2.32
N GLU A 86 7.29 6.28 -2.34
CA GLU A 86 7.50 5.19 -3.29
C GLU A 86 7.77 5.63 -4.72
N VAL A 87 7.03 6.60 -5.27
CA VAL A 87 7.19 7.13 -6.63
C VAL A 87 6.78 8.59 -6.72
N THR A 88 7.37 9.31 -7.67
CA THR A 88 6.95 10.66 -8.08
C THR A 88 7.22 10.90 -9.56
N ALA A 89 6.61 11.95 -10.10
CA ALA A 89 6.96 12.52 -11.40
C ALA A 89 7.24 14.02 -11.27
N ILE A 90 8.22 14.53 -12.02
CA ILE A 90 8.50 15.94 -12.16
C ILE A 90 8.35 16.25 -13.64
N PHE A 91 7.36 17.04 -14.01
CA PHE A 91 6.89 17.12 -15.39
C PHE A 91 6.43 18.51 -15.79
N ASN A 92 6.42 18.77 -17.07
CA ASN A 92 5.77 19.93 -17.64
C ASN A 92 4.30 19.59 -17.99
N ASN A 93 3.36 20.37 -17.48
CA ASN A 93 1.93 20.09 -17.61
C ASN A 93 1.39 20.37 -19.05
N GLU A 94 2.12 21.15 -19.84
CA GLU A 94 1.72 21.51 -21.22
C GLU A 94 2.28 20.49 -22.22
N SER A 95 3.60 20.26 -22.21
CA SER A 95 4.27 19.31 -23.10
C SER A 95 4.16 17.85 -22.65
N ARG A 96 3.78 17.61 -21.39
CA ARG A 96 3.64 16.32 -20.72
C ARG A 96 4.94 15.54 -20.50
N ASN A 97 6.07 16.02 -21.04
CA ASN A 97 7.35 15.36 -20.78
C ASN A 97 7.75 15.46 -19.30
N GLY A 98 8.44 14.45 -18.81
CA GLY A 98 8.84 14.46 -17.40
C GLY A 98 9.72 13.31 -16.96
N LEU A 99 10.33 13.54 -15.80
CA LEU A 99 11.14 12.58 -15.07
C LEU A 99 10.24 11.78 -14.13
N VAL A 100 10.32 10.46 -14.19
CA VAL A 100 9.71 9.56 -13.21
C VAL A 100 10.81 8.88 -12.41
N ILE A 101 10.67 8.90 -11.09
CA ILE A 101 11.58 8.26 -10.14
C ILE A 101 10.80 7.55 -9.04
N GLY A 102 11.24 6.34 -8.67
CA GLY A 102 10.61 5.58 -7.60
C GLY A 102 11.34 4.29 -7.28
N SER A 103 11.06 3.67 -6.13
CA SER A 103 11.62 2.36 -5.80
C SER A 103 10.85 1.24 -6.50
N VAL A 104 11.54 0.17 -6.84
CA VAL A 104 10.95 -1.05 -7.41
C VAL A 104 11.19 -2.29 -6.53
N GLU A 105 11.79 -2.08 -5.35
CA GLU A 105 11.94 -3.10 -4.30
C GLU A 105 11.30 -2.56 -3.01
N HIS A 106 10.41 -3.35 -2.39
CA HIS A 106 9.58 -2.93 -1.25
C HIS A 106 9.65 -3.90 -0.06
N ASP A 107 10.66 -4.76 -0.04
CA ASP A 107 10.82 -5.83 0.95
C ASP A 107 11.52 -5.37 2.25
N ASN A 108 12.43 -4.39 2.15
CA ASN A 108 13.23 -3.93 3.30
C ASN A 108 13.08 -2.45 3.61
N TRP A 109 12.62 -1.65 2.67
CA TRP A 109 12.62 -0.21 2.79
C TRP A 109 11.24 0.40 2.51
N LYS A 110 10.80 1.32 3.38
CA LYS A 110 9.85 2.36 2.98
C LYS A 110 10.64 3.43 2.26
N THR A 111 10.23 3.81 1.06
CA THR A 111 10.99 4.75 0.23
C THR A 111 10.35 6.13 0.18
N GLY A 112 11.16 7.15 0.40
CA GLY A 112 10.81 8.56 0.22
C GLY A 112 11.55 9.18 -0.94
N ILE A 113 10.90 10.11 -1.64
CA ILE A 113 11.50 10.96 -2.66
C ILE A 113 11.36 12.41 -2.21
N SER A 114 12.48 13.03 -1.86
CA SER A 114 12.52 14.43 -1.46
C SER A 114 12.96 15.29 -2.64
N ILE A 115 12.15 16.30 -2.97
CA ILE A 115 12.43 17.32 -3.98
C ILE A 115 12.65 18.63 -3.24
N GLY A 116 13.89 19.15 -3.27
CA GLY A 116 14.26 20.36 -2.55
C GLY A 116 13.98 21.64 -3.33
N LYS A 117 13.99 22.73 -2.60
CA LYS A 117 13.69 24.08 -3.10
C LYS A 117 14.52 24.43 -4.33
N GLY A 118 13.84 24.79 -5.39
CA GLY A 118 14.40 25.38 -6.61
C GLY A 118 13.61 26.62 -6.99
N ASP A 119 13.48 26.85 -8.28
CA ASP A 119 12.60 27.83 -8.87
C ASP A 119 11.48 27.15 -9.70
N ARG A 120 10.82 27.88 -10.60
CA ARG A 120 9.73 27.33 -11.42
C ARG A 120 10.20 26.31 -12.46
N ASP A 121 11.47 26.37 -12.85
CA ASP A 121 12.03 25.56 -13.94
C ASP A 121 13.13 24.60 -13.48
N ASN A 122 13.54 24.71 -12.21
CA ASN A 122 14.63 23.92 -11.64
C ASN A 122 14.27 23.37 -10.27
N ILE A 123 14.89 22.28 -9.89
CA ILE A 123 14.81 21.72 -8.54
C ILE A 123 16.17 21.83 -7.85
N GLY A 124 16.17 22.19 -6.56
CA GLY A 124 17.38 22.39 -5.78
C GLY A 124 18.05 21.10 -5.33
N SER A 125 17.28 20.04 -5.18
CA SER A 125 17.80 18.69 -4.91
C SER A 125 16.78 17.62 -5.25
N LEU A 126 17.27 16.42 -5.55
CA LEU A 126 16.44 15.22 -5.72
C LEU A 126 17.09 14.06 -4.97
N VAL A 127 16.41 13.55 -3.96
CA VAL A 127 16.90 12.44 -3.15
C VAL A 127 15.84 11.33 -3.11
N CYS A 128 16.17 10.16 -3.65
CA CYS A 128 15.35 8.96 -3.48
C CYS A 128 16.06 8.01 -2.50
N TYR A 129 15.40 7.68 -1.40
CA TYR A 129 16.04 6.97 -0.30
C TYR A 129 15.09 6.00 0.40
N GLY A 130 15.63 4.87 0.84
CA GLY A 130 14.99 3.97 1.77
C GLY A 130 15.19 4.42 3.22
N GLY A 131 14.20 4.12 4.08
CA GLY A 131 14.24 4.43 5.50
C GLY A 131 13.47 5.70 5.86
N ILE A 132 12.47 6.10 5.05
CA ILE A 132 11.56 7.15 5.46
C ILE A 132 10.71 6.67 6.63
N ALA A 133 10.59 7.52 7.66
CA ALA A 133 9.78 7.29 8.85
C ALA A 133 9.33 8.65 9.39
N ASP A 134 8.07 8.98 9.19
CA ASP A 134 7.47 10.25 9.57
C ASP A 134 5.99 10.07 9.92
N GLU A 135 5.28 11.17 10.16
CA GLU A 135 3.86 11.13 10.48
C GLU A 135 3.01 10.56 9.34
N GLN A 136 3.39 10.78 8.09
CA GLN A 136 2.64 10.27 6.93
C GLN A 136 2.77 8.76 6.80
N THR A 137 3.92 8.21 7.18
CA THR A 137 4.16 6.76 7.25
C THR A 137 3.66 6.15 8.56
N ARG A 138 2.97 6.93 9.41
CA ARG A 138 2.45 6.57 10.74
C ARG A 138 3.52 6.13 11.73
N ASP A 139 4.72 6.59 11.54
CA ASP A 139 5.85 6.29 12.40
C ASP A 139 6.07 7.40 13.42
N VAL A 140 5.91 7.09 14.68
CA VAL A 140 6.27 8.01 15.78
C VAL A 140 7.77 8.01 16.08
N LYS A 141 8.50 7.03 15.53
CA LYS A 141 9.95 6.89 15.63
C LYS A 141 10.48 6.30 14.34
N ALA A 142 11.73 6.63 14.02
CA ALA A 142 12.45 5.93 12.96
C ALA A 142 12.45 4.42 13.24
N HIS A 143 12.20 3.63 12.22
CA HIS A 143 12.35 2.17 12.27
C HIS A 143 13.77 1.79 12.61
N GLY A 144 14.04 0.54 12.89
CA GLY A 144 15.39 0.01 13.12
C GLY A 144 16.36 0.35 11.96
N ALA A 145 17.35 -0.48 11.78
CA ALA A 145 18.32 -0.34 10.71
C ALA A 145 18.57 -1.69 10.06
N LEU A 146 18.86 -1.74 8.78
CA LEU A 146 19.49 -2.91 8.18
C LEU A 146 20.88 -3.08 8.79
N ALA A 147 21.19 -4.29 9.20
CA ALA A 147 22.46 -4.64 9.82
C ALA A 147 23.08 -5.86 9.14
N GLY A 148 24.39 -5.88 8.99
CA GLY A 148 25.14 -6.97 8.40
C GLY A 148 26.52 -6.54 7.92
N LYS A 149 27.32 -7.49 7.48
CA LYS A 149 28.61 -7.18 6.81
C LYS A 149 28.42 -6.66 5.39
N LYS A 150 27.25 -6.89 4.82
CA LYS A 150 26.80 -6.36 3.54
C LYS A 150 25.35 -5.93 3.66
N ILE A 151 25.09 -4.67 3.37
CA ILE A 151 23.73 -4.09 3.32
C ILE A 151 23.48 -3.47 1.96
N LYS A 152 22.21 -3.39 1.55
CA LYS A 152 21.81 -2.91 0.22
C LYS A 152 20.76 -1.82 0.33
N SER A 153 20.87 -0.80 -0.52
CA SER A 153 19.86 0.24 -0.71
C SER A 153 18.61 -0.33 -1.43
N PRO A 154 17.47 0.39 -1.43
CA PRO A 154 16.40 0.08 -2.37
C PRO A 154 16.92 0.20 -3.80
N LYS A 155 16.32 -0.57 -4.73
CA LYS A 155 16.54 -0.40 -6.16
C LYS A 155 15.60 0.66 -6.69
N VAL A 156 16.13 1.67 -7.34
CA VAL A 156 15.41 2.86 -7.81
C VAL A 156 15.34 2.86 -9.33
N PHE A 157 14.15 3.10 -9.83
CA PHE A 157 13.83 3.41 -11.22
C PHE A 157 14.01 4.90 -11.46
N LEU A 158 14.61 5.27 -12.58
CA LEU A 158 14.80 6.64 -13.02
C LEU A 158 14.68 6.70 -14.54
N GLY A 159 13.70 7.44 -15.07
CA GLY A 159 13.50 7.59 -16.50
C GLY A 159 12.89 8.93 -16.86
N PHE A 160 13.22 9.43 -18.07
CA PHE A 160 12.63 10.63 -18.64
C PHE A 160 11.78 10.23 -19.86
N PHE A 161 10.56 10.71 -19.94
CA PHE A 161 9.55 10.28 -20.89
C PHE A 161 8.92 11.48 -21.61
N GLU A 162 8.49 11.26 -22.86
CA GLU A 162 7.70 12.24 -23.60
C GLU A 162 6.32 12.48 -22.95
N ASP A 163 5.75 11.45 -22.31
CA ASP A 163 4.57 11.55 -21.43
C ASP A 163 4.89 10.91 -20.05
N TRP A 164 4.80 11.69 -18.99
CA TRP A 164 5.06 11.22 -17.64
C TRP A 164 4.08 10.14 -17.16
N CYS A 165 2.87 10.09 -17.73
CA CYS A 165 1.92 9.01 -17.44
C CYS A 165 2.44 7.67 -18.00
N ASP A 166 2.98 7.67 -19.22
CA ASP A 166 3.64 6.48 -19.80
C ASP A 166 4.86 6.07 -18.96
N GLY A 167 5.54 7.06 -18.38
CA GLY A 167 6.62 6.85 -17.41
C GLY A 167 6.16 6.14 -16.15
N LEU A 168 4.99 6.50 -15.59
CA LEU A 168 4.39 5.78 -14.45
C LEU A 168 3.96 4.36 -14.83
N GLU A 169 3.45 4.14 -16.04
CA GLU A 169 3.18 2.79 -16.52
C GLU A 169 4.45 1.96 -16.71
N ALA A 170 5.52 2.57 -17.21
CA ALA A 170 6.82 1.91 -17.33
C ALA A 170 7.38 1.54 -15.95
N TYR A 171 7.22 2.42 -14.94
CA TYR A 171 7.55 2.15 -13.55
C TYR A 171 6.73 0.97 -13.00
N ALA A 172 5.42 0.93 -13.23
CA ALA A 172 4.56 -0.18 -12.81
C ALA A 172 4.98 -1.50 -13.47
N LYS A 173 5.33 -1.48 -14.76
CA LYS A 173 5.86 -2.65 -15.48
C LYS A 173 7.21 -3.12 -14.91
N ALA A 174 8.09 -2.19 -14.49
CA ALA A 174 9.35 -2.54 -13.85
C ALA A 174 9.15 -3.19 -12.46
N ASN A 175 8.18 -2.71 -11.68
CA ASN A 175 7.76 -3.36 -10.43
C ASN A 175 7.26 -4.78 -10.68
N ALA A 176 6.44 -4.99 -11.71
CA ALA A 176 5.89 -6.30 -12.06
C ALA A 176 6.95 -7.32 -12.48
N VAL A 177 8.15 -6.90 -12.91
CA VAL A 177 9.28 -7.81 -13.17
C VAL A 177 9.88 -8.32 -11.85
N ILE A 178 9.96 -7.49 -10.83
CA ILE A 178 10.56 -7.82 -9.53
C ILE A 178 9.54 -8.57 -8.65
N ALA A 179 8.31 -8.09 -8.61
CA ALA A 179 7.20 -8.70 -7.89
C ALA A 179 6.04 -8.97 -8.86
N PRO A 180 6.08 -10.11 -9.59
CA PRO A 180 5.05 -10.42 -10.56
C PRO A 180 3.65 -10.46 -9.93
N PRO A 181 2.65 -9.78 -10.54
CA PRO A 181 1.30 -9.85 -10.06
C PRO A 181 0.78 -11.29 -10.16
N LYS A 182 -0.08 -11.68 -9.22
CA LYS A 182 -0.81 -12.95 -9.35
C LYS A 182 -1.73 -12.88 -10.57
N ALA A 183 -1.85 -14.00 -11.28
CA ALA A 183 -2.79 -14.11 -12.38
C ALA A 183 -4.22 -13.82 -11.86
N TRP A 184 -4.92 -12.96 -12.57
CA TRP A 184 -6.30 -12.60 -12.30
C TRP A 184 -7.12 -12.78 -13.58
N GLU A 185 -7.95 -13.81 -13.59
CA GLU A 185 -8.71 -14.22 -14.77
C GLU A 185 -10.15 -13.68 -14.78
N LYS A 186 -10.61 -13.12 -13.66
CA LYS A 186 -11.95 -12.55 -13.51
C LYS A 186 -11.94 -11.05 -13.82
N ALA A 187 -13.09 -10.50 -14.17
CA ALA A 187 -13.26 -9.06 -14.22
C ALA A 187 -13.09 -8.42 -12.83
N VAL A 188 -12.75 -7.13 -12.83
CA VAL A 188 -12.62 -6.37 -11.57
C VAL A 188 -13.90 -6.47 -10.76
N PRO A 189 -13.82 -6.75 -9.44
CA PRO A 189 -14.99 -6.69 -8.56
C PRO A 189 -15.70 -5.34 -8.68
N PHE A 190 -16.98 -5.37 -8.98
CA PHE A 190 -17.80 -4.19 -9.19
C PHE A 190 -19.17 -4.40 -8.54
N GLY A 191 -19.65 -3.45 -7.77
CA GLY A 191 -20.94 -3.57 -7.13
C GLY A 191 -21.12 -2.64 -5.93
N TRP A 192 -21.66 -3.17 -4.85
CA TRP A 192 -22.06 -2.43 -3.67
C TRP A 192 -21.31 -2.90 -2.42
N ASN A 193 -21.08 -1.95 -1.52
CA ASN A 193 -20.53 -2.18 -0.20
C ASN A 193 -21.41 -1.49 0.84
N SER A 194 -21.73 -2.16 1.94
CA SER A 194 -22.70 -1.66 2.92
C SER A 194 -22.26 -0.42 3.68
N TRP A 195 -20.96 -0.14 3.76
CA TRP A 195 -20.45 0.96 4.58
C TRP A 195 -20.95 2.34 4.12
N GLY A 196 -20.91 2.59 2.82
CA GLY A 196 -21.30 3.88 2.27
C GLY A 196 -22.77 4.26 2.51
N ALA A 197 -23.65 3.27 2.65
CA ALA A 197 -25.09 3.49 2.78
C ALA A 197 -25.65 3.18 4.17
N LEU A 198 -25.13 2.15 4.84
CA LEU A 198 -25.73 1.62 6.06
C LEU A 198 -24.83 1.77 7.29
N GLN A 199 -23.52 1.72 7.15
CA GLN A 199 -22.56 1.68 8.26
C GLN A 199 -22.98 0.61 9.29
N PHE A 200 -23.03 0.94 10.57
CA PHE A 200 -23.47 0.05 11.65
C PHE A 200 -25.00 -0.18 11.70
N ASN A 201 -25.77 0.40 10.76
CA ASN A 201 -27.20 0.07 10.60
C ASN A 201 -27.43 -1.13 9.68
N LEU A 202 -26.36 -1.85 9.30
CA LEU A 202 -26.47 -3.11 8.56
C LEU A 202 -27.24 -4.14 9.40
N THR A 203 -28.21 -4.82 8.76
CA THR A 203 -28.92 -5.97 9.31
C THR A 203 -29.04 -7.05 8.24
N TYR A 204 -29.38 -8.29 8.66
CA TYR A 204 -29.62 -9.38 7.74
C TYR A 204 -30.73 -9.06 6.71
N GLU A 205 -31.84 -8.49 7.17
CA GLU A 205 -32.98 -8.12 6.32
C GLU A 205 -32.57 -7.10 5.25
N LYS A 206 -31.85 -6.06 5.65
CA LYS A 206 -31.37 -5.03 4.71
C LYS A 206 -30.38 -5.61 3.69
N ALA A 207 -29.51 -6.53 4.11
CA ALA A 207 -28.59 -7.18 3.20
C ALA A 207 -29.34 -8.00 2.13
N MET A 208 -30.41 -8.72 2.52
CA MET A 208 -31.28 -9.48 1.62
C MET A 208 -32.04 -8.56 0.67
N GLU A 209 -32.63 -7.47 1.18
CA GLU A 209 -33.33 -6.44 0.38
C GLU A 209 -32.42 -5.80 -0.68
N VAL A 210 -31.18 -5.46 -0.31
CA VAL A 210 -30.21 -4.89 -1.27
C VAL A 210 -29.88 -5.88 -2.36
N SER A 211 -29.66 -7.16 -2.04
CA SER A 211 -29.42 -8.19 -3.06
C SER A 211 -30.58 -8.29 -4.06
N ASP A 212 -31.82 -8.31 -3.57
CA ASP A 212 -33.00 -8.34 -4.43
C ASP A 212 -33.17 -7.06 -5.24
N TYR A 213 -32.96 -5.89 -4.64
CA TYR A 213 -33.02 -4.60 -5.34
C TYR A 213 -32.03 -4.52 -6.53
N PHE A 214 -30.80 -4.98 -6.31
CA PHE A 214 -29.78 -5.03 -7.36
C PHE A 214 -30.22 -5.96 -8.50
N LYS A 215 -30.77 -7.13 -8.16
CA LYS A 215 -31.29 -8.07 -9.16
C LYS A 215 -32.40 -7.46 -10.01
N GLU A 216 -33.39 -6.88 -9.35
CA GLU A 216 -34.63 -6.42 -10.01
C GLU A 216 -34.43 -5.10 -10.78
N ASN A 217 -33.63 -4.18 -10.23
CA ASN A 217 -33.59 -2.81 -10.72
C ASN A 217 -32.28 -2.42 -11.41
N LEU A 218 -31.15 -3.04 -11.12
CA LEU A 218 -29.85 -2.61 -11.61
C LEU A 218 -29.23 -3.61 -12.60
N GLN A 219 -29.12 -4.89 -12.26
CA GLN A 219 -28.49 -5.89 -13.13
C GLN A 219 -29.22 -6.02 -14.49
N ASN A 220 -30.54 -5.93 -14.48
CA ASN A 220 -31.34 -5.94 -15.71
C ASN A 220 -31.14 -4.69 -16.58
N ASN A 221 -30.54 -3.64 -16.03
CA ASN A 221 -30.18 -2.38 -16.70
C ASN A 221 -28.66 -2.26 -16.93
N HIS A 222 -27.97 -3.38 -17.12
CA HIS A 222 -26.53 -3.47 -17.43
C HIS A 222 -25.58 -2.98 -16.31
N PHE A 223 -26.05 -2.86 -15.08
CA PHE A 223 -25.19 -2.57 -13.94
C PHE A 223 -24.48 -3.85 -13.47
N VAL A 224 -23.52 -4.30 -14.28
CA VAL A 224 -22.72 -5.51 -14.09
C VAL A 224 -21.30 -5.28 -14.59
N ASN A 225 -20.34 -6.07 -14.10
CA ASN A 225 -19.00 -6.08 -14.66
C ASN A 225 -18.94 -6.84 -16.00
N PRO A 226 -17.79 -6.88 -16.71
CA PRO A 226 -17.65 -7.64 -17.95
C PRO A 226 -18.01 -9.13 -17.85
N ASP A 227 -17.86 -9.76 -16.67
CA ASP A 227 -18.27 -11.16 -16.42
C ASP A 227 -19.78 -11.30 -16.14
N GLN A 228 -20.56 -10.24 -16.37
CA GLN A 228 -22.01 -10.16 -16.07
C GLN A 228 -22.33 -10.40 -14.58
N THR A 229 -21.43 -10.00 -13.70
CA THR A 229 -21.52 -10.25 -12.25
C THR A 229 -21.53 -8.94 -11.46
N VAL A 230 -22.21 -8.94 -10.32
CA VAL A 230 -22.23 -7.87 -9.32
C VAL A 230 -21.77 -8.42 -7.98
N TYR A 231 -20.96 -7.65 -7.28
CA TYR A 231 -20.50 -7.97 -5.93
C TYR A 231 -21.36 -7.23 -4.91
N ILE A 232 -21.91 -7.95 -3.93
CA ILE A 232 -22.68 -7.39 -2.81
C ILE A 232 -21.85 -7.60 -1.55
N GLY A 233 -21.18 -6.54 -1.08
CA GLY A 233 -20.24 -6.59 0.03
C GLY A 233 -20.85 -6.19 1.37
N LEU A 234 -20.78 -7.08 2.35
CA LEU A 234 -21.04 -6.77 3.76
C LEU A 234 -19.75 -6.16 4.36
N ASP A 235 -19.82 -4.90 4.77
CA ASP A 235 -18.71 -4.20 5.45
C ASP A 235 -18.79 -4.38 6.97
N SER A 236 -18.06 -3.58 7.73
CA SER A 236 -18.08 -3.57 9.19
C SER A 236 -19.51 -3.56 9.74
N GLY A 237 -19.74 -4.32 10.82
CA GLY A 237 -21.08 -4.56 11.37
C GLY A 237 -21.76 -5.84 10.84
N TRP A 238 -21.13 -6.59 9.92
CA TRP A 238 -21.64 -7.88 9.45
C TRP A 238 -21.78 -8.93 10.57
N ASP A 239 -21.04 -8.77 11.66
CA ASP A 239 -21.04 -9.62 12.84
C ASP A 239 -22.35 -9.56 13.68
N CYS A 240 -23.28 -8.69 13.28
CA CYS A 240 -24.68 -8.77 13.73
C CYS A 240 -25.40 -10.04 13.21
N MET A 241 -24.84 -10.75 12.23
CA MET A 241 -25.38 -11.96 11.61
C MET A 241 -24.67 -13.21 12.14
N ASN A 242 -25.43 -14.25 12.41
CA ASN A 242 -24.88 -15.56 12.72
C ASN A 242 -24.47 -16.34 11.45
N GLU A 243 -23.79 -17.48 11.61
CA GLU A 243 -23.26 -18.27 10.47
C GLU A 243 -24.38 -18.74 9.50
N GLU A 244 -25.58 -19.05 10.01
CA GLU A 244 -26.72 -19.48 9.17
C GLU A 244 -27.27 -18.32 8.33
N GLN A 245 -27.36 -17.12 8.91
CA GLN A 245 -27.75 -15.91 8.19
C GLN A 245 -26.72 -15.54 7.12
N LEU A 246 -25.42 -15.65 7.41
CA LEU A 246 -24.36 -15.43 6.43
C LEU A 246 -24.46 -16.43 5.26
N LYS A 247 -24.71 -17.71 5.53
CA LYS A 247 -24.95 -18.73 4.49
C LYS A 247 -26.18 -18.39 3.63
N SER A 248 -27.30 -18.06 4.28
CA SER A 248 -28.53 -17.68 3.57
C SER A 248 -28.33 -16.44 2.70
N PHE A 249 -27.55 -15.45 3.17
CA PHE A 249 -27.18 -14.28 2.37
C PHE A 249 -26.38 -14.70 1.12
N ILE A 250 -25.39 -15.58 1.26
CA ILE A 250 -24.61 -16.06 0.11
C ILE A 250 -25.47 -16.87 -0.86
N GLU A 251 -26.40 -17.70 -0.38
CA GLU A 251 -27.36 -18.43 -1.22
C GLU A 251 -28.26 -17.46 -2.00
N LYS A 252 -28.72 -16.39 -1.35
CA LYS A 252 -29.48 -15.30 -2.00
C LYS A 252 -28.65 -14.64 -3.09
N CYS A 253 -27.42 -14.21 -2.81
CA CYS A 253 -26.54 -13.62 -3.80
C CYS A 253 -26.36 -14.56 -5.00
N LYS A 254 -26.07 -15.83 -4.77
CA LYS A 254 -25.92 -16.85 -5.83
C LYS A 254 -27.19 -16.99 -6.66
N SER A 255 -28.37 -17.05 -6.04
CA SER A 255 -29.65 -17.14 -6.75
C SER A 255 -29.92 -15.91 -7.63
N ASN A 256 -29.40 -14.75 -7.25
CA ASN A 256 -29.51 -13.50 -7.98
C ASN A 256 -28.39 -13.30 -9.03
N GLY A 257 -27.45 -14.26 -9.17
CA GLY A 257 -26.30 -14.13 -10.06
C GLY A 257 -25.27 -13.11 -9.56
N GLN A 258 -25.11 -13.01 -8.23
CA GLN A 258 -24.21 -12.09 -7.55
C GLN A 258 -23.11 -12.86 -6.81
N ILE A 259 -22.04 -12.16 -6.46
CA ILE A 259 -20.99 -12.66 -5.57
C ILE A 259 -21.08 -11.92 -4.24
N GLY A 260 -21.27 -12.67 -3.15
CA GLY A 260 -21.25 -12.10 -1.80
C GLY A 260 -19.82 -11.82 -1.33
N GLY A 261 -19.60 -10.62 -0.80
CA GLY A 261 -18.36 -10.19 -0.20
C GLY A 261 -18.50 -9.92 1.30
N ILE A 262 -17.39 -9.96 2.02
CA ILE A 262 -17.34 -9.68 3.46
C ILE A 262 -16.10 -8.85 3.81
N TYR A 263 -16.22 -8.05 4.86
CA TYR A 263 -15.15 -7.20 5.38
C TYR A 263 -14.44 -7.87 6.56
N TRP A 264 -13.15 -7.56 6.72
CA TRP A 264 -12.36 -8.03 7.83
C TRP A 264 -11.18 -7.12 8.17
N THR A 265 -10.89 -7.01 9.47
CA THR A 265 -9.71 -6.33 10.01
C THR A 265 -8.85 -7.36 10.76
N PRO A 266 -7.99 -8.10 10.06
CA PRO A 266 -7.32 -9.28 10.62
C PRO A 266 -6.35 -8.97 11.75
N PHE A 267 -5.76 -7.78 11.77
CA PHE A 267 -4.65 -7.44 12.66
C PHE A 267 -4.97 -6.33 13.65
N THR A 268 -6.27 -6.11 13.95
CA THR A 268 -6.71 -5.07 14.90
C THR A 268 -7.64 -5.61 15.97
N ASP A 269 -7.53 -5.07 17.18
CA ASP A 269 -8.49 -5.22 18.25
C ASP A 269 -9.18 -3.90 18.54
N TRP A 270 -10.44 -3.77 18.10
CA TRP A 270 -11.26 -2.58 18.31
C TRP A 270 -11.84 -2.48 19.73
N ALA A 271 -11.96 -3.61 20.45
CA ALA A 271 -12.47 -3.61 21.81
C ALA A 271 -11.47 -3.02 22.79
N ARG A 272 -10.15 -3.09 22.48
CA ARG A 272 -9.07 -2.55 23.32
C ARG A 272 -9.11 -3.08 24.75
N ASP A 273 -9.59 -4.31 24.94
CA ASP A 273 -9.66 -4.96 26.25
C ASP A 273 -8.51 -5.96 26.39
N PRO A 274 -7.43 -5.59 27.09
CA PRO A 274 -6.26 -6.45 27.24
C PRO A 274 -6.53 -7.73 28.02
N GLU A 275 -7.57 -7.76 28.86
CA GLU A 275 -7.89 -8.94 29.70
C GLU A 275 -8.87 -9.89 29.02
N ARG A 276 -9.43 -9.51 27.88
CA ARG A 276 -10.29 -10.39 27.09
C ARG A 276 -9.52 -11.60 26.58
N THR A 277 -10.13 -12.78 26.70
CA THR A 277 -9.58 -14.03 26.20
C THR A 277 -9.65 -14.08 24.66
N VAL A 278 -8.63 -14.66 24.03
CA VAL A 278 -8.61 -14.90 22.59
C VAL A 278 -9.46 -16.15 22.28
N ASP A 279 -10.63 -15.97 21.68
CA ASP A 279 -11.60 -17.05 21.44
C ASP A 279 -11.05 -18.27 20.68
N ALA A 280 -10.08 -18.04 19.80
CA ALA A 280 -9.46 -19.10 18.98
C ALA A 280 -8.30 -19.80 19.70
N ALA A 281 -7.82 -19.23 20.83
CA ALA A 281 -6.68 -19.71 21.62
C ALA A 281 -6.88 -19.26 23.08
N PRO A 282 -7.78 -19.93 23.85
CA PRO A 282 -8.25 -19.46 25.15
C PRO A 282 -7.18 -19.44 26.26
N GLU A 283 -6.02 -20.01 26.01
CA GLU A 283 -4.83 -19.91 26.87
C GLU A 283 -4.18 -18.52 26.84
N TYR A 284 -4.54 -17.66 25.85
CA TYR A 284 -3.99 -16.31 25.69
C TYR A 284 -5.07 -15.25 25.92
N LYS A 285 -4.62 -14.10 26.40
CA LYS A 285 -5.38 -12.86 26.46
C LYS A 285 -4.93 -11.89 25.37
N TYR A 286 -5.75 -10.90 25.06
CA TYR A 286 -5.40 -9.92 24.01
C TYR A 286 -4.11 -9.15 24.33
N LYS A 287 -3.81 -8.87 25.62
CA LYS A 287 -2.51 -8.29 26.01
C LYS A 287 -1.30 -9.11 25.58
N ASP A 288 -1.45 -10.42 25.44
CA ASP A 288 -0.34 -11.32 25.08
C ASP A 288 -0.06 -11.27 23.57
N ILE A 289 -1.01 -10.80 22.77
CA ILE A 289 -0.95 -10.74 21.30
C ILE A 289 -0.84 -9.34 20.72
N TYR A 290 -0.89 -8.28 21.55
CA TYR A 290 -0.69 -6.93 21.04
C TYR A 290 0.74 -6.69 20.58
N LEU A 291 0.90 -5.85 19.55
CA LEU A 291 2.19 -5.25 19.23
C LEU A 291 2.51 -4.17 20.26
N TYR A 292 3.71 -4.24 20.84
CA TYR A 292 4.18 -3.26 21.81
C TYR A 292 5.38 -2.48 21.30
N ALA A 293 5.38 -1.16 21.53
CA ALA A 293 6.55 -0.33 21.42
C ALA A 293 6.70 0.51 22.69
N ASN A 294 7.91 0.50 23.30
CA ASN A 294 8.19 1.19 24.55
C ASN A 294 7.22 0.82 25.70
N GLY A 295 6.82 -0.44 25.77
CA GLY A 295 5.92 -0.96 26.81
C GLY A 295 4.46 -0.54 26.67
N LYS A 296 4.06 0.03 25.53
CA LYS A 296 2.67 0.41 25.24
C LYS A 296 2.16 -0.33 24.01
N PRO A 297 0.87 -0.78 24.00
CA PRO A 297 0.26 -1.31 22.81
C PRO A 297 0.29 -0.28 21.69
N GLN A 298 0.53 -0.73 20.47
CA GLN A 298 0.50 0.15 19.29
C GLN A 298 -0.93 0.40 18.84
N GLU A 299 -1.25 1.67 18.64
CA GLU A 299 -2.55 2.08 18.10
C GLU A 299 -2.50 2.14 16.57
N LEU A 300 -3.61 1.72 15.96
CA LEU A 300 -3.90 1.83 14.55
C LEU A 300 -5.34 2.36 14.40
N ASP A 301 -5.46 3.67 14.15
CA ASP A 301 -6.73 4.39 13.95
C ASP A 301 -7.81 4.14 15.02
N GLY A 302 -7.38 4.01 16.27
CA GLY A 302 -8.26 3.79 17.42
C GLY A 302 -8.42 2.33 17.86
N ALA A 303 -7.90 1.37 17.09
CA ALA A 303 -7.76 -0.02 17.53
C ALA A 303 -6.38 -0.27 18.12
N TYR A 304 -6.16 -1.42 18.76
CA TYR A 304 -4.82 -1.92 19.05
C TYR A 304 -4.38 -2.92 17.97
N ALA A 305 -3.13 -2.76 17.49
CA ALA A 305 -2.53 -3.69 16.55
C ALA A 305 -2.15 -5.01 17.25
N VAL A 306 -2.40 -6.13 16.58
CA VAL A 306 -2.01 -7.46 17.06
C VAL A 306 -0.82 -8.00 16.26
N ASP A 307 0.00 -8.82 16.89
CA ASP A 307 1.20 -9.41 16.29
C ASP A 307 0.84 -10.52 15.29
N PRO A 308 1.00 -10.33 13.98
CA PRO A 308 0.65 -11.32 12.97
C PRO A 308 1.50 -12.59 13.04
N THR A 309 2.62 -12.57 13.77
CA THR A 309 3.50 -13.73 13.94
C THR A 309 3.15 -14.59 15.16
N HIS A 310 2.24 -14.11 16.02
CA HIS A 310 1.84 -14.83 17.23
C HIS A 310 0.91 -16.01 16.91
N PRO A 311 1.13 -17.22 17.48
CA PRO A 311 0.34 -18.41 17.17
C PRO A 311 -1.16 -18.26 17.47
N ALA A 312 -1.54 -17.49 18.49
CA ALA A 312 -2.95 -17.19 18.78
C ALA A 312 -3.61 -16.34 17.67
N VAL A 313 -2.86 -15.42 17.05
CA VAL A 313 -3.33 -14.64 15.89
C VAL A 313 -3.47 -15.54 14.67
N GLU A 314 -2.55 -16.46 14.43
CA GLU A 314 -2.72 -17.50 13.40
C GLU A 314 -3.98 -18.34 13.61
N ALA A 315 -4.29 -18.73 14.86
CA ALA A 315 -5.53 -19.45 15.20
C ALA A 315 -6.78 -18.60 14.94
N MET A 316 -6.76 -17.30 15.27
CA MET A 316 -7.83 -16.35 14.91
C MET A 316 -8.04 -16.27 13.39
N MET A 317 -6.93 -16.17 12.62
CA MET A 317 -6.99 -16.16 11.15
C MET A 317 -7.69 -17.41 10.62
N LYS A 318 -7.28 -18.59 11.08
CA LYS A 318 -7.88 -19.88 10.68
C LYS A 318 -9.36 -19.97 11.04
N LYS A 319 -9.74 -19.51 12.23
CA LYS A 319 -11.15 -19.52 12.69
C LYS A 319 -12.02 -18.63 11.79
N THR A 320 -11.61 -17.38 11.57
CA THR A 320 -12.40 -16.39 10.81
C THR A 320 -12.45 -16.72 9.32
N SER A 321 -11.32 -17.04 8.70
CA SER A 321 -11.29 -17.45 7.28
C SER A 321 -12.06 -18.76 7.07
N GLY A 322 -12.00 -19.68 8.02
CA GLY A 322 -12.81 -20.90 8.02
C GLY A 322 -14.31 -20.62 8.07
N LEU A 323 -14.76 -19.64 8.86
CA LEU A 323 -16.16 -19.19 8.85
C LEU A 323 -16.56 -18.65 7.48
N PHE A 324 -15.77 -17.76 6.89
CA PHE A 324 -16.08 -17.18 5.58
C PHE A 324 -16.14 -18.23 4.49
N HIS A 325 -15.21 -19.17 4.50
CA HIS A 325 -15.19 -20.29 3.56
C HIS A 325 -16.43 -21.18 3.72
N ARG A 326 -16.80 -21.56 4.95
CA ARG A 326 -17.99 -22.40 5.19
C ARG A 326 -19.30 -21.67 4.85
N ALA A 327 -19.35 -20.35 5.04
CA ALA A 327 -20.49 -19.54 4.62
C ALA A 327 -20.56 -19.36 3.09
N GLY A 328 -19.45 -19.59 2.37
CA GLY A 328 -19.38 -19.55 0.91
C GLY A 328 -19.01 -18.18 0.32
N PHE A 329 -18.37 -17.33 1.09
CA PHE A 329 -17.84 -16.05 0.58
C PHE A 329 -16.69 -16.29 -0.40
N GLU A 330 -16.71 -15.57 -1.51
CA GLU A 330 -15.67 -15.62 -2.56
C GLU A 330 -14.84 -14.33 -2.61
N TYR A 331 -15.23 -13.30 -1.89
CA TYR A 331 -14.55 -12.00 -1.85
C TYR A 331 -14.46 -11.52 -0.39
N VAL A 332 -13.25 -11.11 0.00
CA VAL A 332 -12.97 -10.52 1.32
C VAL A 332 -12.26 -9.18 1.13
N LYS A 333 -12.84 -8.12 1.66
CA LYS A 333 -12.17 -6.82 1.81
C LYS A 333 -11.39 -6.86 3.14
N MET A 334 -10.08 -6.79 3.07
CA MET A 334 -9.21 -6.66 4.24
C MET A 334 -8.77 -5.21 4.42
N ASP A 335 -8.81 -4.73 5.66
CA ASP A 335 -8.53 -3.35 6.00
C ASP A 335 -7.67 -3.27 7.27
N PHE A 336 -7.05 -2.13 7.53
CA PHE A 336 -6.18 -1.90 8.69
C PHE A 336 -5.07 -2.96 8.83
N MET A 337 -4.27 -3.11 7.75
CA MET A 337 -3.16 -4.07 7.68
C MET A 337 -1.80 -3.38 7.77
#